data_52d12e86ba2f6a816ce024c54fd3a574
#
_entry.id   52d12e86ba2f6a816ce024c54fd3a574
#
_cell.length_a   1.000
_cell.length_b   1.000
_cell.length_c   1.000
_cell.angle_alpha   90.00
_cell.angle_beta   90.00
_cell.angle_gamma   90.00
#
_symmetry.space_group_name_H-M   'P 1'
#
loop_
_entity.id
_entity.type
_entity.pdbx_description
1 polymer ?
#
loop_
_entity_poly.entity_id
_entity_poly.type
_entity_poly.pdbx_seq_one_letter_code
_entity_poly.pdbx_strand_id
1 'polypeptide(L)'
;GDNIAPVSDTAIIASSSQEYQNREGVADIGSTVKTRAKFVVIAGVISIILFFIFGGAGEATDAEQAEMLLAQYQNPKGLLLLIPTILVIALAIKGINIFAALGTGIITASVIGLAAGLFPASALFSMKDGVISGAIPEGVAGMTTVSIVLILVVAMGNMLVKSGCMEAIVDWMNNTIIKTPRGAEVAIWVLATIFGILIAAINTIANICVAPFVNAVGKKNNLHPYRRTDILATTICSFPFFLPFGGCVLLLLGGISSMMDTYPFLPKLGGADMMFTTFYSWAIWIVMLIVCLTGWGRAFEGENGEYIPAKEMKKNK
;
A
#
# COMPACT_ATOMS: atom_id res chain seq x y z
N GLY A 1 0.82 5.86 -1.53
CA GLY A 1 1.98 5.68 -2.40
C GLY A 1 1.65 4.76 -3.56
N ASP A 2 1.43 3.47 -3.32
CA ASP A 2 1.34 2.41 -4.35
C ASP A 2 0.31 2.65 -5.46
N ASN A 3 -0.74 3.38 -5.18
CA ASN A 3 -1.78 3.69 -6.17
C ASN A 3 -1.46 4.88 -7.08
N ILE A 4 -0.49 5.73 -6.73
CA ILE A 4 -0.20 6.98 -7.47
C ILE A 4 1.25 7.02 -7.94
N ALA A 5 2.19 6.45 -7.16
CA ALA A 5 3.60 6.56 -7.48
C ALA A 5 3.98 5.64 -8.66
N PRO A 6 4.50 6.20 -9.77
CA PRO A 6 4.96 5.37 -10.90
C PRO A 6 6.23 4.58 -10.59
N VAL A 7 6.88 4.88 -9.47
CA VAL A 7 8.10 4.20 -8.99
C VAL A 7 7.81 3.10 -7.96
N SER A 8 6.53 2.84 -7.65
CA SER A 8 6.14 1.74 -6.79
C SER A 8 6.39 0.40 -7.48
N ASP A 9 7.04 -0.53 -6.80
CA ASP A 9 7.29 -1.91 -7.28
C ASP A 9 5.98 -2.64 -7.60
N THR A 10 4.93 -2.43 -6.82
CA THR A 10 3.59 -2.97 -7.08
C THR A 10 2.97 -2.42 -8.35
N ALA A 11 3.13 -1.12 -8.63
CA ALA A 11 2.66 -0.50 -9.87
C ALA A 11 3.45 -1.01 -11.09
N ILE A 12 4.77 -1.17 -10.94
CA ILE A 12 5.66 -1.71 -11.97
C ILE A 12 5.24 -3.15 -12.31
N ILE A 13 5.11 -4.03 -11.31
CA ILE A 13 4.76 -5.43 -11.53
C ILE A 13 3.35 -5.58 -12.10
N ALA A 14 2.38 -4.86 -11.55
CA ALA A 14 1.01 -4.91 -12.07
C ALA A 14 0.94 -4.45 -13.53
N SER A 15 1.70 -3.43 -13.93
CA SER A 15 1.73 -2.95 -15.31
C SER A 15 2.49 -3.88 -16.24
N SER A 16 3.72 -4.27 -15.87
CA SER A 16 4.59 -5.12 -16.68
C SER A 16 4.05 -6.55 -16.90
N SER A 17 3.12 -6.99 -16.05
CA SER A 17 2.44 -8.27 -16.21
C SER A 17 1.26 -8.26 -17.19
N GLN A 18 0.79 -7.09 -17.62
CA GLN A 18 -0.36 -6.95 -18.50
C GLN A 18 0.09 -6.63 -19.93
N GLU A 19 0.18 -7.67 -20.74
CA GLU A 19 0.57 -7.59 -22.15
C GLU A 19 -0.59 -7.13 -23.02
N TYR A 20 -0.27 -6.44 -24.09
CA TYR A 20 -1.22 -6.18 -25.18
C TYR A 20 -1.58 -7.50 -25.90
N GLN A 21 -2.78 -7.56 -26.47
CA GLN A 21 -3.22 -8.67 -27.31
C GLN A 21 -2.89 -8.42 -28.79
N ASN A 22 -3.06 -7.19 -29.25
CA ASN A 22 -3.00 -6.79 -30.65
C ASN A 22 -1.70 -6.09 -31.04
N ARG A 23 -0.77 -5.95 -30.11
CA ARG A 23 0.59 -5.44 -30.38
C ARG A 23 1.58 -6.05 -29.40
N GLU A 24 2.86 -5.95 -29.67
CA GLU A 24 3.91 -6.30 -28.73
C GLU A 24 4.03 -5.27 -27.60
N GLY A 25 4.45 -5.74 -26.42
CA GLY A 25 4.71 -4.91 -25.24
C GLY A 25 3.69 -5.10 -24.12
N VAL A 26 3.96 -4.38 -23.04
CA VAL A 26 3.20 -4.40 -21.79
C VAL A 26 2.60 -3.03 -21.49
N ALA A 27 1.71 -2.96 -20.52
CA ALA A 27 1.10 -1.71 -20.08
C ALA A 27 2.16 -0.69 -19.63
N ASP A 28 2.10 0.53 -20.16
CA ASP A 28 2.94 1.64 -19.71
C ASP A 28 2.54 2.12 -18.32
N ILE A 29 3.52 2.20 -17.41
CA ILE A 29 3.29 2.54 -16.00
C ILE A 29 2.72 3.96 -15.86
N GLY A 30 3.28 4.93 -16.57
CA GLY A 30 2.83 6.32 -16.50
C GLY A 30 1.40 6.50 -16.95
N SER A 31 1.01 5.80 -18.03
CA SER A 31 -0.35 5.82 -18.56
C SER A 31 -1.34 5.10 -17.66
N THR A 32 -0.96 3.99 -17.01
CA THR A 32 -1.82 3.31 -16.03
C THR A 32 -2.06 4.16 -14.80
N VAL A 33 -1.05 4.86 -14.29
CA VAL A 33 -1.22 5.79 -13.17
C VAL A 33 -2.19 6.93 -13.53
N LYS A 34 -2.11 7.47 -14.77
CA LYS A 34 -3.06 8.50 -15.24
C LYS A 34 -4.50 7.98 -15.33
N THR A 35 -4.72 6.76 -15.85
CA THR A 35 -6.08 6.18 -15.93
C THR A 35 -6.67 5.90 -14.56
N ARG A 36 -5.83 5.53 -13.61
CA ARG A 36 -6.18 5.22 -12.22
C ARG A 36 -6.47 6.46 -11.38
N ALA A 37 -5.80 7.58 -11.65
CA ALA A 37 -5.84 8.79 -10.83
C ALA A 37 -7.26 9.24 -10.47
N LYS A 38 -8.22 9.16 -11.41
CA LYS A 38 -9.63 9.52 -11.16
C LYS A 38 -10.28 8.70 -10.03
N PHE A 39 -9.99 7.40 -9.94
CA PHE A 39 -10.53 6.52 -8.90
C PHE A 39 -9.90 6.81 -7.55
N VAL A 40 -8.59 7.07 -7.56
CA VAL A 40 -7.80 7.43 -6.38
C VAL A 40 -8.26 8.76 -5.79
N VAL A 41 -8.52 9.77 -6.63
CA VAL A 41 -9.04 11.07 -6.18
C VAL A 41 -10.42 10.92 -5.53
N ILE A 42 -11.33 10.15 -6.14
CA ILE A 42 -12.65 9.92 -5.55
C ILE A 42 -12.54 9.20 -4.20
N ALA A 43 -11.75 8.14 -4.13
CA ALA A 43 -11.54 7.44 -2.87
C ALA A 43 -10.89 8.36 -1.81
N GLY A 44 -9.97 9.23 -2.22
CA GLY A 44 -9.37 10.25 -1.35
C GLY A 44 -10.39 11.23 -0.80
N VAL A 45 -11.28 11.77 -1.65
CA VAL A 45 -12.35 12.67 -1.21
C VAL A 45 -13.31 11.97 -0.25
N ILE A 46 -13.74 10.74 -0.56
CA ILE A 46 -14.58 9.93 0.33
C ILE A 46 -13.87 9.74 1.68
N SER A 47 -12.59 9.41 1.67
CA SER A 47 -11.79 9.22 2.88
C SER A 47 -11.72 10.49 3.73
N ILE A 48 -11.49 11.66 3.12
CA ILE A 48 -11.48 12.93 3.82
C ILE A 48 -12.83 13.19 4.49
N ILE A 49 -13.93 12.98 3.78
CA ILE A 49 -15.30 13.15 4.33
C ILE A 49 -15.50 12.19 5.53
N LEU A 50 -15.10 10.93 5.38
CA LEU A 50 -15.22 9.95 6.48
C LEU A 50 -14.38 10.33 7.70
N PHE A 51 -13.16 10.87 7.49
CA PHE A 51 -12.37 11.39 8.60
C PHE A 51 -13.02 12.60 9.29
N PHE A 52 -13.70 13.48 8.57
CA PHE A 52 -14.45 14.57 9.19
C PHE A 52 -15.65 14.09 9.99
N ILE A 53 -16.32 13.01 9.55
CA ILE A 53 -17.51 12.46 10.23
C ILE A 53 -17.13 11.60 11.43
N PHE A 54 -16.15 10.71 11.27
CA PHE A 54 -15.82 9.68 12.25
C PHE A 54 -14.50 9.92 12.98
N GLY A 55 -13.68 10.83 12.48
CA GLY A 55 -12.34 11.08 13.00
C GLY A 55 -12.28 11.91 14.26
N GLY A 56 -13.34 11.99 15.04
CA GLY A 56 -13.51 12.65 16.34
C GLY A 56 -12.30 13.45 16.88
N ALA A 57 -12.53 14.34 17.81
CA ALA A 57 -11.44 15.13 18.42
C ALA A 57 -10.55 14.31 19.40
N GLY A 58 -10.62 12.98 19.38
CA GLY A 58 -9.99 12.17 20.41
C GLY A 58 -10.62 12.43 21.79
N GLU A 59 -10.16 11.78 22.83
CA GLU A 59 -10.39 12.26 24.19
C GLU A 59 -9.68 13.61 24.29
N ALA A 60 -10.45 14.68 24.52
CA ALA A 60 -9.88 16.01 24.68
C ALA A 60 -8.84 15.94 25.80
N THR A 61 -7.58 15.97 25.45
CA THR A 61 -6.49 16.06 26.42
C THR A 61 -6.77 17.33 27.21
N ASP A 62 -6.88 17.20 28.52
CA ASP A 62 -7.09 18.34 29.39
C ASP A 62 -6.09 19.44 29.01
N ALA A 63 -6.53 20.70 28.91
CA ALA A 63 -5.65 21.79 28.46
C ALA A 63 -4.35 21.83 29.31
N GLU A 64 -4.44 21.48 30.58
CA GLU A 64 -3.31 21.38 31.49
C GLU A 64 -2.35 20.22 31.12
N GLN A 65 -2.87 19.07 30.68
CA GLN A 65 -2.04 17.96 30.17
C GLN A 65 -1.40 18.33 28.84
N ALA A 66 -2.10 19.03 27.94
CA ALA A 66 -1.57 19.48 26.70
C ALA A 66 -0.42 20.48 26.90
N GLU A 67 -0.55 21.43 27.83
CA GLU A 67 0.52 22.37 28.18
C GLU A 67 1.74 21.67 28.79
N MET A 68 1.53 20.69 29.67
CA MET A 68 2.64 19.89 30.23
C MET A 68 3.38 19.10 29.14
N LEU A 69 2.66 18.45 28.23
CA LEU A 69 3.26 17.72 27.12
C LEU A 69 4.02 18.66 26.18
N LEU A 70 3.45 19.83 25.86
CA LEU A 70 4.14 20.85 25.07
C LEU A 70 5.41 21.33 25.75
N ALA A 71 5.35 21.64 27.05
CA ALA A 71 6.52 22.09 27.80
C ALA A 71 7.63 21.01 27.86
N GLN A 72 7.26 19.73 27.94
CA GLN A 72 8.21 18.64 28.03
C GLN A 72 8.83 18.24 26.68
N TYR A 73 8.03 18.22 25.61
CA TYR A 73 8.44 17.67 24.31
C TYR A 73 8.64 18.73 23.22
N GLN A 74 8.18 19.97 23.43
CA GLN A 74 8.36 21.04 22.45
C GLN A 74 9.83 21.46 22.35
N ASN A 75 10.46 21.11 21.25
CA ASN A 75 11.80 21.55 20.93
C ASN A 75 11.84 22.10 19.50
N PRO A 76 11.91 23.44 19.30
CA PRO A 76 11.95 24.03 17.97
C PRO A 76 13.11 23.53 17.11
N LYS A 77 14.23 23.13 17.71
CA LYS A 77 15.35 22.52 17.00
C LYS A 77 14.97 21.16 16.38
N GLY A 78 13.92 20.48 16.88
CA GLY A 78 13.38 19.26 16.31
C GLY A 78 12.94 19.42 14.85
N LEU A 79 12.56 20.62 14.41
CA LEU A 79 12.26 20.93 13.00
C LEU A 79 13.43 20.65 12.06
N LEU A 80 14.67 20.66 12.55
CA LEU A 80 15.85 20.30 11.75
C LEU A 80 15.79 18.83 11.28
N LEU A 81 15.07 17.95 11.99
CA LEU A 81 14.87 16.56 11.59
C LEU A 81 13.88 16.38 10.43
N LEU A 82 13.25 17.45 9.96
CA LEU A 82 12.54 17.43 8.67
C LEU A 82 13.51 17.35 7.48
N ILE A 83 14.74 17.83 7.63
CA ILE A 83 15.76 17.81 6.55
C ILE A 83 16.06 16.35 6.10
N PRO A 84 16.37 15.39 6.99
CA PRO A 84 16.52 13.99 6.61
C PRO A 84 15.28 13.40 5.93
N THR A 85 14.09 13.74 6.41
CA THR A 85 12.82 13.27 5.84
C THR A 85 12.66 13.77 4.40
N ILE A 86 12.87 15.07 4.17
CA ILE A 86 12.83 15.67 2.83
C ILE A 86 13.89 15.04 1.92
N LEU A 87 15.09 14.78 2.45
CA LEU A 87 16.18 14.15 1.72
C LEU A 87 15.80 12.74 1.26
N VAL A 88 15.23 11.91 2.15
CA VAL A 88 14.76 10.55 1.80
C VAL A 88 13.72 10.61 0.70
N ILE A 89 12.74 11.51 0.81
CA ILE A 89 11.70 11.68 -0.21
C ILE A 89 12.32 12.10 -1.56
N ALA A 90 13.24 13.06 -1.54
CA ALA A 90 13.92 13.54 -2.75
C ALA A 90 14.76 12.44 -3.43
N LEU A 91 15.47 11.61 -2.64
CA LEU A 91 16.23 10.48 -3.14
C LEU A 91 15.33 9.39 -3.74
N ALA A 92 14.20 9.09 -3.09
CA ALA A 92 13.22 8.16 -3.59
C ALA A 92 12.59 8.63 -4.92
N ILE A 93 12.25 9.92 -5.04
CA ILE A 93 11.73 10.52 -6.29
C ILE A 93 12.78 10.43 -7.42
N LYS A 94 14.06 10.55 -7.11
CA LYS A 94 15.15 10.37 -8.08
C LYS A 94 15.40 8.91 -8.48
N GLY A 95 14.63 7.97 -7.95
CA GLY A 95 14.76 6.53 -8.27
C GLY A 95 15.93 5.84 -7.60
N ILE A 96 16.52 6.42 -6.55
CA ILE A 96 17.56 5.77 -5.76
C ILE A 96 16.91 4.62 -4.96
N ASN A 97 17.64 3.50 -4.85
CA ASN A 97 17.20 2.35 -4.08
C ASN A 97 16.71 2.76 -2.68
N ILE A 98 15.51 2.27 -2.30
CA ILE A 98 14.84 2.66 -1.06
C ILE A 98 15.70 2.39 0.19
N PHE A 99 16.46 1.29 0.21
CA PHE A 99 17.34 0.99 1.34
C PHE A 99 18.50 2.00 1.46
N ALA A 100 19.07 2.43 0.33
CA ALA A 100 20.09 3.46 0.30
C ALA A 100 19.51 4.83 0.72
N ALA A 101 18.30 5.17 0.27
CA ALA A 101 17.62 6.41 0.66
C ALA A 101 17.32 6.44 2.16
N LEU A 102 16.76 5.36 2.71
CA LEU A 102 16.49 5.23 4.15
C LEU A 102 17.76 5.23 4.99
N GLY A 103 18.79 4.49 4.57
CA GLY A 103 20.10 4.47 5.26
C GLY A 103 20.72 5.88 5.31
N THR A 104 20.67 6.62 4.20
CA THR A 104 21.11 8.02 4.14
C THR A 104 20.32 8.89 5.10
N GLY A 105 18.98 8.70 5.17
CA GLY A 105 18.09 9.40 6.09
C GLY A 105 18.47 9.15 7.56
N ILE A 106 18.70 7.90 7.95
CA ILE A 106 19.10 7.52 9.31
C ILE A 106 20.43 8.19 9.68
N ILE A 107 21.43 8.10 8.81
CA ILE A 107 22.74 8.72 9.04
C ILE A 107 22.60 10.23 9.18
N THR A 108 21.87 10.87 8.26
CA THR A 108 21.69 12.34 8.26
C THR A 108 20.91 12.80 9.51
N ALA A 109 19.86 12.07 9.91
CA ALA A 109 19.09 12.33 11.13
C ALA A 109 19.97 12.22 12.38
N SER A 110 20.81 11.18 12.45
CA SER A 110 21.75 10.98 13.56
C SER A 110 22.76 12.11 13.66
N VAL A 111 23.37 12.50 12.54
CA VAL A 111 24.35 13.60 12.49
C VAL A 111 23.71 14.95 12.88
N ILE A 112 22.59 15.29 12.29
CA ILE A 112 21.87 16.54 12.58
C ILE A 112 21.41 16.57 14.04
N GLY A 113 20.84 15.47 14.55
CA GLY A 113 20.35 15.39 15.93
C GLY A 113 21.47 15.56 16.96
N LEU A 114 22.62 14.94 16.72
CA LEU A 114 23.81 15.10 17.58
C LEU A 114 24.37 16.52 17.48
N ALA A 115 24.52 17.07 16.27
CA ALA A 115 25.07 18.41 16.06
C ALA A 115 24.17 19.53 16.63
N ALA A 116 22.84 19.35 16.55
CA ALA A 116 21.86 20.28 17.12
C ALA A 116 21.67 20.12 18.64
N GLY A 117 22.29 19.08 19.25
CA GLY A 117 22.14 18.78 20.67
C GLY A 117 20.74 18.31 21.05
N LEU A 118 20.01 17.70 20.12
CA LEU A 118 18.67 17.16 20.36
C LEU A 118 18.70 15.94 21.26
N PHE A 119 19.74 15.14 21.13
CA PHE A 119 19.97 13.96 21.96
C PHE A 119 21.48 13.65 22.07
N PRO A 120 21.93 13.00 23.15
CA PRO A 120 23.33 12.57 23.30
C PRO A 120 23.61 11.33 22.44
N ALA A 121 24.89 11.05 22.15
CA ALA A 121 25.29 9.87 21.39
C ALA A 121 24.85 8.55 22.05
N SER A 122 24.75 8.52 23.39
CA SER A 122 24.25 7.37 24.14
C SER A 122 22.77 7.06 23.88
N ALA A 123 21.99 8.03 23.38
CA ALA A 123 20.61 7.80 22.97
C ALA A 123 20.51 7.01 21.66
N LEU A 124 21.53 7.07 20.79
CA LEU A 124 21.59 6.27 19.57
C LEU A 124 22.08 4.85 19.85
N PHE A 125 23.12 4.74 20.65
CA PHE A 125 23.74 3.48 21.00
C PHE A 125 24.41 3.58 22.38
N SER A 126 24.04 2.72 23.31
CA SER A 126 24.66 2.62 24.62
C SER A 126 24.71 1.16 25.10
N MET A 127 25.58 0.88 26.05
CA MET A 127 25.63 -0.40 26.74
C MET A 127 25.45 -0.14 28.24
N LYS A 128 24.36 -0.67 28.81
CA LYS A 128 24.05 -0.60 30.23
C LYS A 128 23.87 -2.02 30.76
N ASP A 129 24.58 -2.37 31.82
CA ASP A 129 24.48 -3.68 32.50
C ASP A 129 24.65 -4.90 31.54
N GLY A 130 25.48 -4.76 30.51
CA GLY A 130 25.69 -5.79 29.49
C GLY A 130 24.61 -5.89 28.42
N VAL A 131 23.59 -5.00 28.47
CA VAL A 131 22.53 -4.93 27.46
C VAL A 131 22.76 -3.76 26.55
N ILE A 132 22.67 -4.01 25.24
CA ILE A 132 22.75 -2.98 24.21
C ILE A 132 21.41 -2.25 24.16
N SER A 133 21.41 -0.91 24.29
CA SER A 133 20.22 -0.06 24.27
C SER A 133 20.44 1.19 23.44
N GLY A 134 19.39 1.91 23.14
CA GLY A 134 19.37 3.14 22.33
C GLY A 134 18.51 2.99 21.07
N ALA A 135 18.25 4.10 20.40
CA ALA A 135 17.28 4.17 19.29
C ALA A 135 17.56 3.15 18.16
N ILE A 136 18.82 2.85 17.86
CA ILE A 136 19.17 1.90 16.79
C ILE A 136 18.89 0.45 17.22
N PRO A 137 19.42 -0.07 18.34
CA PRO A 137 19.13 -1.44 18.79
C PRO A 137 17.65 -1.66 19.12
N GLU A 138 16.99 -0.69 19.74
CA GLU A 138 15.58 -0.76 20.09
C GLU A 138 14.68 -0.76 18.83
N GLY A 139 15.04 0.05 17.82
CA GLY A 139 14.36 0.02 16.52
C GLY A 139 14.47 -1.34 15.83
N VAL A 140 15.65 -1.97 15.86
CA VAL A 140 15.84 -3.33 15.34
C VAL A 140 15.06 -4.36 16.15
N ALA A 141 15.11 -4.29 17.47
CA ALA A 141 14.37 -5.20 18.36
C ALA A 141 12.85 -5.08 18.18
N GLY A 142 12.32 -3.86 18.06
CA GLY A 142 10.91 -3.60 17.80
C GLY A 142 10.41 -4.20 16.49
N MET A 143 11.29 -4.30 15.47
CA MET A 143 10.93 -4.89 14.17
C MET A 143 11.10 -6.42 14.12
N THR A 144 11.71 -7.06 15.10
CA THR A 144 11.98 -8.50 15.07
C THR A 144 10.68 -9.32 15.05
N THR A 145 9.75 -9.03 15.94
CA THR A 145 8.44 -9.73 16.00
C THR A 145 7.66 -9.52 14.71
N VAL A 146 7.63 -8.29 14.20
CA VAL A 146 6.97 -7.96 12.94
C VAL A 146 7.58 -8.75 11.79
N SER A 147 8.91 -8.82 11.70
CA SER A 147 9.61 -9.57 10.66
C SER A 147 9.27 -11.07 10.69
N ILE A 148 9.22 -11.67 11.88
CA ILE A 148 8.85 -13.08 12.06
C ILE A 148 7.40 -13.31 11.57
N VAL A 149 6.45 -12.47 11.98
CA VAL A 149 5.04 -12.58 11.53
C VAL A 149 4.95 -12.42 10.02
N LEU A 150 5.63 -11.45 9.43
CA LEU A 150 5.65 -11.25 7.98
C LEU A 150 6.18 -12.49 7.23
N ILE A 151 7.27 -13.10 7.71
CA ILE A 151 7.81 -14.34 7.12
C ILE A 151 6.79 -15.45 7.17
N LEU A 152 6.11 -15.64 8.31
CA LEU A 152 5.09 -16.68 8.46
C LEU A 152 3.88 -16.44 7.53
N VAL A 153 3.39 -15.21 7.43
CA VAL A 153 2.27 -14.86 6.54
C VAL A 153 2.66 -15.09 5.07
N VAL A 154 3.88 -14.70 4.66
CA VAL A 154 4.38 -14.97 3.30
C VAL A 154 4.51 -16.47 3.04
N ALA A 155 5.01 -17.23 4.01
CA ALA A 155 5.11 -18.68 3.89
C ALA A 155 3.72 -19.34 3.72
N MET A 156 2.74 -18.93 4.51
CA MET A 156 1.35 -19.38 4.37
C MET A 156 0.76 -19.04 2.99
N GLY A 157 0.96 -17.80 2.51
CA GLY A 157 0.53 -17.38 1.18
C GLY A 157 1.15 -18.24 0.07
N ASN A 158 2.46 -18.51 0.14
CA ASN A 158 3.13 -19.38 -0.82
C ASN A 158 2.64 -20.84 -0.76
N MET A 159 2.30 -21.36 0.42
CA MET A 159 1.69 -22.68 0.55
C MET A 159 0.31 -22.75 -0.13
N LEU A 160 -0.53 -21.73 0.03
CA LEU A 160 -1.84 -21.63 -0.63
C LEU A 160 -1.69 -21.59 -2.16
N VAL A 161 -0.73 -20.84 -2.68
CA VAL A 161 -0.46 -20.82 -4.13
C VAL A 161 -0.02 -22.20 -4.63
N LYS A 162 0.93 -22.85 -3.93
CA LYS A 162 1.44 -24.19 -4.32
C LYS A 162 0.44 -25.33 -4.12
N SER A 163 -0.60 -25.15 -3.34
CA SER A 163 -1.63 -26.17 -3.09
C SER A 163 -2.59 -26.41 -4.27
N GLY A 164 -2.49 -25.64 -5.35
CA GLY A 164 -3.44 -25.66 -6.46
C GLY A 164 -4.76 -24.93 -6.18
N CYS A 165 -4.85 -24.21 -5.06
CA CYS A 165 -6.03 -23.43 -4.69
C CYS A 165 -6.34 -22.36 -5.75
N MET A 166 -5.30 -21.79 -6.35
CA MET A 166 -5.45 -20.76 -7.38
C MET A 166 -6.12 -21.31 -8.63
N GLU A 167 -5.68 -22.47 -9.11
CA GLU A 167 -6.22 -23.14 -10.29
C GLU A 167 -7.71 -23.49 -10.05
N ALA A 168 -8.06 -24.04 -8.89
CA ALA A 168 -9.43 -24.37 -8.56
C ALA A 168 -10.35 -23.13 -8.53
N ILE A 169 -9.89 -22.01 -7.99
CA ILE A 169 -10.62 -20.74 -7.98
C ILE A 169 -10.79 -20.21 -9.40
N VAL A 170 -9.75 -20.23 -10.21
CA VAL A 170 -9.77 -19.79 -11.61
C VAL A 170 -10.77 -20.62 -12.43
N ASP A 171 -10.76 -21.92 -12.30
CA ASP A 171 -11.68 -22.82 -13.02
C ASP A 171 -13.14 -22.58 -12.60
N TRP A 172 -13.39 -22.41 -11.32
CA TRP A 172 -14.70 -22.05 -10.82
C TRP A 172 -15.19 -20.73 -11.40
N MET A 173 -14.35 -19.70 -11.44
CA MET A 173 -14.69 -18.39 -11.96
C MET A 173 -14.93 -18.40 -13.47
N ASN A 174 -14.11 -19.13 -14.23
CA ASN A 174 -14.30 -19.30 -15.68
C ASN A 174 -15.68 -19.92 -16.00
N ASN A 175 -16.12 -20.87 -15.21
CA ASN A 175 -17.40 -21.56 -15.43
C ASN A 175 -18.61 -20.73 -14.96
N THR A 176 -18.43 -19.81 -14.00
CA THR A 176 -19.55 -19.17 -13.31
C THR A 176 -19.70 -17.68 -13.66
N ILE A 177 -18.63 -16.89 -13.63
CA ILE A 177 -18.69 -15.43 -13.63
C ILE A 177 -18.26 -14.81 -14.97
N ILE A 178 -17.31 -15.45 -15.69
CA ILE A 178 -16.64 -14.85 -16.86
C ILE A 178 -17.41 -15.16 -18.16
N LYS A 179 -18.55 -14.51 -18.33
CA LYS A 179 -19.35 -14.60 -19.58
C LYS A 179 -19.41 -13.28 -20.35
N THR A 180 -19.00 -12.19 -19.74
CA THR A 180 -19.10 -10.83 -20.29
C THR A 180 -17.91 -10.00 -19.86
N PRO A 181 -17.57 -8.89 -20.54
CA PRO A 181 -16.51 -7.98 -20.06
C PRO A 181 -16.74 -7.44 -18.65
N ARG A 182 -18.02 -7.28 -18.23
CA ARG A 182 -18.36 -6.92 -16.84
C ARG A 182 -18.02 -8.08 -15.89
N GLY A 183 -18.41 -9.29 -16.25
CA GLY A 183 -18.08 -10.48 -15.48
C GLY A 183 -16.57 -10.68 -15.35
N ALA A 184 -15.80 -10.39 -16.40
CA ALA A 184 -14.35 -10.44 -16.38
C ALA A 184 -13.74 -9.42 -15.40
N GLU A 185 -14.21 -8.17 -15.39
CA GLU A 185 -13.74 -7.16 -14.44
C GLU A 185 -14.08 -7.53 -12.97
N VAL A 186 -15.29 -8.01 -12.73
CA VAL A 186 -15.70 -8.49 -11.40
C VAL A 186 -14.87 -9.71 -10.98
N ALA A 187 -14.59 -10.64 -11.90
CA ALA A 187 -13.75 -11.79 -11.65
C ALA A 187 -12.32 -11.39 -11.25
N ILE A 188 -11.73 -10.41 -11.96
CA ILE A 188 -10.42 -9.85 -11.62
C ILE A 188 -10.45 -9.23 -10.22
N TRP A 189 -11.48 -8.42 -9.91
CA TRP A 189 -11.63 -7.79 -8.60
C TRP A 189 -11.80 -8.82 -7.47
N VAL A 190 -12.64 -9.86 -7.67
CA VAL A 190 -12.84 -10.92 -6.68
C VAL A 190 -11.55 -11.69 -6.42
N LEU A 191 -10.83 -12.09 -7.49
CA LEU A 191 -9.58 -12.82 -7.34
C LEU A 191 -8.50 -11.97 -6.67
N ALA A 192 -8.36 -10.72 -7.09
CA ALA A 192 -7.45 -9.77 -6.46
C ALA A 192 -7.79 -9.55 -4.97
N THR A 193 -9.08 -9.57 -4.62
CA THR A 193 -9.54 -9.49 -3.23
C THR A 193 -9.14 -10.74 -2.44
N ILE A 194 -9.42 -11.93 -2.96
CA ILE A 194 -9.10 -13.20 -2.29
C ILE A 194 -7.58 -13.28 -2.03
N PHE A 195 -6.76 -13.07 -3.06
CA PHE A 195 -5.31 -13.13 -2.92
C PHE A 195 -4.74 -11.97 -2.12
N GLY A 196 -5.36 -10.78 -2.21
CA GLY A 196 -5.02 -9.63 -1.36
C GLY A 196 -5.22 -9.94 0.13
N ILE A 197 -6.27 -10.69 0.49
CA ILE A 197 -6.51 -11.15 1.87
C ILE A 197 -5.52 -12.24 2.26
N LEU A 198 -5.34 -13.25 1.41
CA LEU A 198 -4.47 -14.40 1.71
C LEU A 198 -2.99 -14.02 1.81
N ILE A 199 -2.54 -13.03 1.04
CA ILE A 199 -1.15 -12.58 0.97
C ILE A 199 -1.03 -11.12 1.40
N ALA A 200 -1.76 -10.70 2.42
CA ALA A 200 -1.81 -9.31 2.89
C ALA A 200 -0.48 -8.74 3.41
N ALA A 201 0.53 -9.57 3.57
CA ALA A 201 1.84 -9.12 4.04
C ALA A 201 2.60 -8.31 2.97
N ILE A 202 2.55 -8.74 1.70
CA ILE A 202 3.36 -8.17 0.61
C ILE A 202 2.53 -8.10 -0.68
N ASN A 203 2.16 -6.90 -1.09
CA ASN A 203 1.42 -6.62 -2.33
C ASN A 203 2.07 -7.21 -3.58
N THR A 204 3.39 -7.15 -3.64
CA THR A 204 4.20 -7.62 -4.77
C THR A 204 3.93 -9.08 -5.09
N ILE A 205 3.94 -9.95 -4.07
CA ILE A 205 3.69 -11.39 -4.24
C ILE A 205 2.25 -11.64 -4.68
N ALA A 206 1.28 -10.96 -4.05
CA ALA A 206 -0.13 -11.10 -4.43
C ALA A 206 -0.37 -10.69 -5.89
N ASN A 207 0.26 -9.58 -6.35
CA ASN A 207 0.20 -9.16 -7.74
C ASN A 207 0.80 -10.19 -8.69
N ILE A 208 1.98 -10.74 -8.41
CA ILE A 208 2.63 -11.76 -9.24
C ILE A 208 1.75 -13.00 -9.37
N CYS A 209 1.13 -13.46 -8.28
CA CYS A 209 0.28 -14.64 -8.29
C CYS A 209 -1.00 -14.46 -9.13
N VAL A 210 -1.61 -13.29 -9.08
CA VAL A 210 -2.89 -13.02 -9.76
C VAL A 210 -2.70 -12.53 -11.20
N ALA A 211 -1.57 -11.93 -11.52
CA ALA A 211 -1.30 -11.29 -12.81
C ALA A 211 -1.50 -12.20 -14.04
N PRO A 212 -1.06 -13.46 -14.08
CA PRO A 212 -1.27 -14.34 -15.23
C PRO A 212 -2.76 -14.56 -15.54
N PHE A 213 -3.58 -14.74 -14.48
CA PHE A 213 -5.02 -14.87 -14.63
C PHE A 213 -5.65 -13.58 -15.17
N VAL A 214 -5.27 -12.42 -14.62
CA VAL A 214 -5.77 -11.11 -15.07
C VAL A 214 -5.44 -10.88 -16.53
N ASN A 215 -4.22 -11.23 -16.94
CA ASN A 215 -3.79 -11.12 -18.32
C ASN A 215 -4.62 -12.02 -19.25
N ALA A 216 -4.80 -13.29 -18.90
CA ALA A 216 -5.55 -14.25 -19.69
C ALA A 216 -7.03 -13.86 -19.81
N VAL A 217 -7.70 -13.57 -18.71
CA VAL A 217 -9.12 -13.19 -18.67
C VAL A 217 -9.33 -11.85 -19.38
N GLY A 218 -8.43 -10.90 -19.15
CA GLY A 218 -8.50 -9.59 -19.78
C GLY A 218 -8.38 -9.65 -21.29
N LYS A 219 -7.40 -10.39 -21.81
CA LYS A 219 -7.23 -10.64 -23.26
C LYS A 219 -8.48 -11.29 -23.86
N LYS A 220 -8.97 -12.38 -23.27
CA LYS A 220 -10.18 -13.09 -23.75
C LYS A 220 -11.40 -12.17 -23.85
N ASN A 221 -11.52 -11.15 -23.02
CA ASN A 221 -12.63 -10.20 -23.00
C ASN A 221 -12.28 -8.84 -23.65
N ASN A 222 -11.18 -8.76 -24.36
CA ASN A 222 -10.66 -7.58 -25.05
C ASN A 222 -10.53 -6.33 -24.12
N LEU A 223 -10.28 -6.54 -22.83
CA LEU A 223 -10.06 -5.44 -21.90
C LEU A 223 -8.67 -4.84 -22.11
N HIS A 224 -8.59 -3.50 -22.24
CA HIS A 224 -7.31 -2.83 -22.41
C HIS A 224 -6.35 -3.10 -21.22
N PRO A 225 -5.03 -3.27 -21.46
CA PRO A 225 -4.04 -3.53 -20.40
C PRO A 225 -4.09 -2.55 -19.24
N TYR A 226 -4.29 -1.25 -19.48
CA TYR A 226 -4.41 -0.24 -18.43
C TYR A 226 -5.61 -0.52 -17.51
N ARG A 227 -6.75 -0.93 -18.06
CA ARG A 227 -7.92 -1.27 -17.30
C ARG A 227 -7.70 -2.48 -16.39
N ARG A 228 -7.04 -3.50 -16.91
CA ARG A 228 -6.67 -4.70 -16.15
C ARG A 228 -5.73 -4.35 -14.99
N THR A 229 -4.69 -3.57 -15.28
CA THR A 229 -3.73 -3.07 -14.29
C THR A 229 -4.41 -2.22 -13.21
N ASP A 230 -5.35 -1.34 -13.59
CA ASP A 230 -6.06 -0.49 -12.64
C ASP A 230 -6.84 -1.32 -11.62
N ILE A 231 -7.59 -2.33 -12.07
CA ILE A 231 -8.37 -3.21 -11.17
C ILE A 231 -7.43 -4.03 -10.28
N LEU A 232 -6.42 -4.65 -10.88
CA LEU A 232 -5.46 -5.49 -10.15
C LEU A 232 -4.74 -4.71 -9.04
N ALA A 233 -4.05 -3.64 -9.42
CA ALA A 233 -3.21 -2.90 -8.50
C ALA A 233 -4.01 -2.21 -7.40
N THR A 234 -5.11 -1.52 -7.72
CA THR A 234 -5.90 -0.81 -6.69
C THR A 234 -6.54 -1.76 -5.70
N THR A 235 -6.98 -2.94 -6.15
CA THR A 235 -7.62 -3.93 -5.27
C THR A 235 -6.59 -4.54 -4.34
N ILE A 236 -5.48 -5.07 -4.85
CA ILE A 236 -4.46 -5.74 -4.03
C ILE A 236 -3.79 -4.77 -3.06
N CYS A 237 -3.46 -3.55 -3.52
CA CYS A 237 -2.78 -2.57 -2.68
C CYS A 237 -3.62 -2.02 -1.51
N SER A 238 -4.90 -2.39 -1.39
CA SER A 238 -5.73 -1.97 -0.26
C SER A 238 -5.47 -2.80 1.00
N PHE A 239 -5.28 -4.10 0.86
CA PHE A 239 -5.31 -5.07 1.95
C PHE A 239 -4.21 -4.94 3.01
N PRO A 240 -2.94 -4.68 2.68
CA PRO A 240 -1.89 -4.51 3.68
C PRO A 240 -2.10 -3.35 4.63
N PHE A 241 -2.96 -2.41 4.29
CA PHE A 241 -3.20 -1.19 5.06
C PHE A 241 -4.39 -1.27 6.01
N PHE A 242 -5.33 -2.22 5.83
CA PHE A 242 -6.47 -2.32 6.73
C PHE A 242 -6.64 -3.69 7.39
N LEU A 243 -6.03 -4.75 6.88
CA LEU A 243 -6.10 -6.04 7.57
C LEU A 243 -5.22 -6.03 8.82
N PRO A 244 -5.70 -6.55 9.98
CA PRO A 244 -4.96 -6.56 11.23
C PRO A 244 -3.57 -7.23 11.14
N PHE A 245 -3.43 -8.19 10.23
CA PHE A 245 -2.19 -8.91 9.94
C PHE A 245 -1.50 -8.43 8.65
N GLY A 246 -1.98 -7.33 8.09
CA GLY A 246 -1.40 -6.71 6.90
C GLY A 246 0.00 -6.15 7.17
N GLY A 247 0.90 -6.27 6.18
CA GLY A 247 2.30 -5.88 6.36
C GLY A 247 2.47 -4.43 6.82
N CYS A 248 1.73 -3.49 6.21
CA CYS A 248 1.80 -2.07 6.57
C CYS A 248 1.23 -1.79 7.97
N VAL A 249 0.16 -2.48 8.37
CA VAL A 249 -0.42 -2.37 9.72
C VAL A 249 0.58 -2.88 10.76
N LEU A 250 1.18 -4.06 10.54
CA LEU A 250 2.17 -4.62 11.44
C LEU A 250 3.41 -3.73 11.59
N LEU A 251 3.89 -3.15 10.49
CA LEU A 251 5.02 -2.21 10.51
C LEU A 251 4.69 -0.94 11.30
N LEU A 252 3.50 -0.38 11.13
CA LEU A 252 3.05 0.79 11.87
C LEU A 252 2.92 0.49 13.37
N LEU A 253 2.27 -0.60 13.73
CA LEU A 253 2.10 -1.00 15.13
C LEU A 253 3.44 -1.31 15.80
N GLY A 254 4.36 -1.97 15.08
CA GLY A 254 5.72 -2.20 15.55
C GLY A 254 6.48 -0.90 15.79
N GLY A 255 6.36 0.07 14.89
CA GLY A 255 6.95 1.41 15.05
C GLY A 255 6.39 2.15 16.25
N ILE A 256 5.06 2.17 16.44
CA ILE A 256 4.42 2.79 17.61
C ILE A 256 4.87 2.09 18.90
N SER A 257 4.86 0.76 18.94
CA SER A 257 5.25 -0.02 20.11
C SER A 257 6.69 0.26 20.54
N SER A 258 7.62 0.41 19.59
CA SER A 258 9.02 0.74 19.90
C SER A 258 9.22 2.16 20.46
N MET A 259 8.24 3.04 20.29
CA MET A 259 8.29 4.43 20.78
C MET A 259 7.56 4.62 22.12
N MET A 260 6.73 3.67 22.56
CA MET A 260 5.86 3.84 23.72
C MET A 260 6.64 4.05 25.05
N ASP A 261 7.82 3.48 25.18
CA ASP A 261 8.65 3.68 26.36
C ASP A 261 9.22 5.11 26.43
N THR A 262 9.47 5.72 25.27
CA THR A 262 9.97 7.10 25.18
C THR A 262 8.83 8.11 25.24
N TYR A 263 7.67 7.78 24.67
CA TYR A 263 6.50 8.64 24.57
C TYR A 263 5.26 7.96 25.16
N PRO A 264 5.10 7.97 26.49
CA PRO A 264 4.01 7.26 27.19
C PRO A 264 2.59 7.72 26.83
N PHE A 265 2.46 8.89 26.21
CA PHE A 265 1.18 9.44 25.74
C PHE A 265 0.70 8.84 24.41
N LEU A 266 1.52 8.02 23.73
CA LEU A 266 1.09 7.36 22.51
C LEU A 266 -0.05 6.36 22.81
N PRO A 267 -1.10 6.34 21.96
CA PRO A 267 -2.22 5.43 22.16
C PRO A 267 -1.79 3.97 21.94
N LYS A 268 -2.30 3.07 22.77
CA LYS A 268 -2.16 1.63 22.56
C LYS A 268 -3.11 1.19 21.47
N LEU A 269 -2.62 1.13 20.23
CA LEU A 269 -3.40 0.72 19.08
C LEU A 269 -3.26 -0.77 18.82
N GLY A 270 -4.37 -1.42 18.49
CA GLY A 270 -4.41 -2.80 17.99
C GLY A 270 -4.65 -2.88 16.49
N GLY A 271 -4.44 -4.05 15.90
CA GLY A 271 -4.72 -4.28 14.49
C GLY A 271 -6.18 -4.04 14.10
N ALA A 272 -7.12 -4.28 15.02
CA ALA A 272 -8.54 -4.03 14.82
C ALA A 272 -8.84 -2.53 14.70
N ASP A 273 -8.19 -1.68 15.50
CA ASP A 273 -8.36 -0.23 15.44
C ASP A 273 -7.92 0.31 14.08
N MET A 274 -6.82 -0.21 13.57
CA MET A 274 -6.31 0.15 12.23
C MET A 274 -7.29 -0.27 11.13
N MET A 275 -7.94 -1.44 11.26
CA MET A 275 -8.91 -1.93 10.28
C MET A 275 -10.07 -0.94 10.09
N PHE A 276 -10.58 -0.35 11.15
CA PHE A 276 -11.74 0.55 11.09
C PHE A 276 -11.38 2.01 10.80
N THR A 277 -10.12 2.42 10.94
CA THR A 277 -9.69 3.81 10.75
C THR A 277 -9.03 4.08 9.40
N THR A 278 -8.66 3.06 8.64
CA THR A 278 -8.02 3.23 7.32
C THR A 278 -9.05 3.44 6.19
N PHE A 279 -9.81 4.52 6.29
CA PHE A 279 -10.93 4.82 5.37
C PHE A 279 -10.55 4.82 3.88
N TYR A 280 -9.34 5.28 3.53
CA TYR A 280 -8.92 5.31 2.13
C TYR A 280 -8.85 3.91 1.51
N SER A 281 -8.34 2.93 2.24
CA SER A 281 -8.19 1.57 1.73
C SER A 281 -9.55 0.91 1.49
N TRP A 282 -10.49 1.12 2.39
CA TRP A 282 -11.88 0.71 2.20
C TRP A 282 -12.54 1.44 1.03
N ALA A 283 -12.38 2.75 0.97
CA ALA A 283 -12.98 3.57 -0.09
C ALA A 283 -12.51 3.14 -1.47
N ILE A 284 -11.20 2.98 -1.69
CA ILE A 284 -10.67 2.61 -3.02
C ILE A 284 -11.08 1.19 -3.42
N TRP A 285 -11.13 0.24 -2.48
CA TRP A 285 -11.59 -1.12 -2.71
C TRP A 285 -13.06 -1.16 -3.13
N ILE A 286 -13.94 -0.43 -2.43
CA ILE A 286 -15.38 -0.32 -2.75
C ILE A 286 -15.59 0.45 -4.06
N VAL A 287 -14.91 1.57 -4.25
CA VAL A 287 -14.97 2.34 -5.50
C VAL A 287 -14.61 1.45 -6.69
N MET A 288 -13.57 0.62 -6.57
CA MET A 288 -13.18 -0.27 -7.66
C MET A 288 -14.24 -1.34 -7.94
N LEU A 289 -14.92 -1.88 -6.92
CA LEU A 289 -16.06 -2.76 -7.11
C LEU A 289 -17.18 -2.08 -7.90
N ILE A 290 -17.58 -0.88 -7.48
CA ILE A 290 -18.60 -0.09 -8.18
C ILE A 290 -18.20 0.19 -9.64
N VAL A 291 -16.93 0.50 -9.86
CA VAL A 291 -16.34 0.73 -11.17
C VAL A 291 -16.40 -0.52 -12.07
N CYS A 292 -16.17 -1.71 -11.52
CA CYS A 292 -16.29 -2.98 -12.25
C CYS A 292 -17.77 -3.29 -12.56
N LEU A 293 -18.68 -3.08 -11.60
CA LEU A 293 -20.10 -3.35 -11.76
C LEU A 293 -20.77 -2.39 -12.77
N THR A 294 -20.43 -1.12 -12.72
CA THR A 294 -21.01 -0.08 -13.61
C THR A 294 -20.35 -0.03 -14.98
N GLY A 295 -19.09 -0.50 -15.07
CA GLY A 295 -18.24 -0.35 -16.26
C GLY A 295 -17.74 1.08 -16.47
N TRP A 296 -17.78 1.92 -15.44
CA TRP A 296 -17.25 3.27 -15.52
C TRP A 296 -15.72 3.26 -15.73
N GLY A 297 -15.28 3.97 -16.80
CA GLY A 297 -13.88 3.96 -17.22
C GLY A 297 -13.42 2.66 -17.85
N ARG A 298 -14.33 1.75 -18.24
CA ARG A 298 -13.98 0.55 -19.03
C ARG A 298 -13.41 0.96 -20.36
N ALA A 299 -12.34 0.31 -20.75
CA ALA A 299 -11.71 0.48 -22.06
C ALA A 299 -11.40 -0.88 -22.66
N PHE A 300 -11.47 -0.93 -23.98
CA PHE A 300 -11.14 -2.07 -24.79
C PHE A 300 -9.87 -1.80 -25.58
N GLU A 301 -9.21 -2.85 -26.03
CA GLU A 301 -8.03 -2.75 -26.87
C GLU A 301 -8.44 -2.68 -28.34
N GLY A 302 -7.93 -1.69 -29.07
CA GLY A 302 -8.09 -1.55 -30.51
C GLY A 302 -7.19 -2.49 -31.31
N GLU A 303 -7.31 -2.49 -32.64
CA GLU A 303 -6.58 -3.39 -33.56
C GLU A 303 -5.07 -3.22 -33.44
N ASN A 304 -4.57 -2.01 -33.14
CA ASN A 304 -3.13 -1.73 -32.94
C ASN A 304 -2.79 -1.47 -31.47
N GLY A 305 -3.63 -1.92 -30.53
CA GLY A 305 -3.44 -1.72 -29.10
C GLY A 305 -3.88 -0.35 -28.57
N GLU A 306 -4.73 0.38 -29.31
CA GLU A 306 -5.25 1.67 -28.87
C GLU A 306 -6.20 1.53 -27.68
N TYR A 307 -6.22 2.57 -26.84
CA TYR A 307 -7.14 2.68 -25.71
C TYR A 307 -8.51 3.19 -26.19
N ILE A 308 -9.50 2.31 -26.32
CA ILE A 308 -10.84 2.64 -26.78
C ILE A 308 -11.82 2.64 -25.59
N PRO A 309 -12.30 3.80 -25.14
CA PRO A 309 -13.33 3.87 -24.10
C PRO A 309 -14.62 3.17 -24.53
N ALA A 310 -15.26 2.43 -23.60
CA ALA A 310 -16.51 1.72 -23.89
C ALA A 310 -17.66 2.62 -24.39
N LYS A 311 -17.61 3.92 -24.11
CA LYS A 311 -18.58 4.92 -24.62
C LYS A 311 -18.44 5.14 -26.12
N GLU A 312 -17.24 5.04 -26.67
CA GLU A 312 -16.97 5.23 -28.09
C GLU A 312 -17.36 4.00 -28.93
N MET A 313 -17.18 2.79 -28.38
CA MET A 313 -17.66 1.56 -29.04
C MET A 313 -19.17 1.52 -29.25
N LYS A 314 -19.95 2.22 -28.41
CA LYS A 314 -21.42 2.32 -28.56
C LYS A 314 -21.86 3.33 -29.63
N LYS A 315 -20.98 4.25 -30.06
CA LYS A 315 -21.30 5.24 -31.10
C LYS A 315 -21.04 4.70 -32.50
N ASN A 316 -20.18 3.67 -32.62
CA ASN A 316 -19.78 3.09 -33.90
C ASN A 316 -20.54 1.79 -34.26
N LYS A 317 -21.52 1.40 -33.43
CA LYS A 317 -22.53 0.36 -33.72
C LYS A 317 -23.89 1.03 -33.93
#